data_b4b0e195719755853d7b2a28124a5218
#
_entry.id   b4b0e195719755853d7b2a28124a5218
#
_cell.length_a   1.000
_cell.length_b   1.000
_cell.length_c   1.000
_cell.angle_alpha   90.00
_cell.angle_beta   90.00
_cell.angle_gamma   90.00
#
_symmetry.space_group_name_H-M   'P 1'
#
loop_
_entity.id
_entity.type
_entity.pdbx_description
1 polymer ?
#
loop_
_entity_poly.entity_id
_entity_poly.type
_entity_poly.pdbx_seq_one_letter_code
_entity_poly.pdbx_strand_id
1 'polypeptide(L)'
;RPEMGVVDARALAAELHRQRAAGVQVVFPVLHGPFGEDGTIQGLLEMAGVRYVGCGVAASANCMDKHLTKMILAEAGVLVGPYVVVRDHEWREDRNAVLKAASRLEYPLFVKPARGGSSIGISKVMSPDRLEAAIEVAREHDNKVLIEQGIRGREIECSVLDGHHGAAPRASVPGEIVVH
;
A
#
# COMPACT_ATOMS: atom_id res chain seq x y z
N ARG A 1 -16.31 2.61 -8.60
CA ARG A 1 -14.99 2.01 -8.92
C ARG A 1 -14.83 2.06 -10.41
N PRO A 2 -13.72 2.55 -11.00
CA PRO A 2 -13.46 2.29 -12.39
C PRO A 2 -13.54 0.78 -12.60
N GLU A 3 -14.13 0.33 -13.69
CA GLU A 3 -14.18 -1.07 -14.08
C GLU A 3 -12.73 -1.55 -14.26
N MET A 4 -12.15 -2.02 -13.17
CA MET A 4 -10.91 -2.77 -13.25
C MET A 4 -11.25 -4.08 -13.94
N GLY A 5 -10.63 -4.33 -15.07
CA GLY A 5 -10.88 -5.53 -15.86
C GLY A 5 -10.84 -6.76 -14.94
N VAL A 6 -11.90 -7.53 -14.95
CA VAL A 6 -12.01 -8.76 -14.18
C VAL A 6 -10.90 -9.68 -14.67
N VAL A 7 -9.90 -9.90 -13.82
CA VAL A 7 -8.89 -10.91 -14.09
C VAL A 7 -9.57 -12.26 -13.99
N ASP A 8 -9.65 -12.99 -15.09
CA ASP A 8 -10.13 -14.36 -15.06
C ASP A 8 -9.08 -15.25 -14.37
N ALA A 9 -9.27 -15.43 -13.06
CA ALA A 9 -8.37 -16.22 -12.24
C ALA A 9 -8.25 -17.69 -12.73
N ARG A 10 -9.31 -18.25 -13.35
CA ARG A 10 -9.27 -19.59 -13.92
C ARG A 10 -8.38 -19.65 -15.16
N ALA A 11 -8.55 -18.69 -16.06
CA ALA A 11 -7.70 -18.58 -17.26
C ALA A 11 -6.24 -18.37 -16.88
N LEU A 12 -5.96 -17.51 -15.91
CA LEU A 12 -4.61 -17.27 -15.43
C LEU A 12 -4.01 -18.51 -14.75
N ALA A 13 -4.74 -19.21 -13.91
CA ALA A 13 -4.28 -20.46 -13.30
C ALA A 13 -3.99 -21.55 -14.36
N ALA A 14 -4.87 -21.70 -15.35
CA ALA A 14 -4.64 -22.62 -16.45
C ALA A 14 -3.39 -22.27 -17.26
N GLU A 15 -3.14 -20.98 -17.50
CA GLU A 15 -1.92 -20.51 -18.17
C GLU A 15 -0.68 -20.83 -17.34
N LEU A 16 -0.68 -20.56 -16.05
CA LEU A 16 0.43 -20.88 -15.15
C LEU A 16 0.76 -22.39 -15.17
N HIS A 17 -0.25 -23.24 -15.19
CA HIS A 17 -0.04 -24.68 -15.33
C HIS A 17 0.60 -25.06 -16.68
N ARG A 18 0.16 -24.44 -17.79
CA ARG A 18 0.75 -24.66 -19.10
C ARG A 18 2.21 -24.22 -19.14
N GLN A 19 2.51 -23.05 -18.61
CA GLN A 19 3.86 -22.49 -18.55
C GLN A 19 4.80 -23.37 -17.70
N ARG A 20 4.31 -23.88 -16.58
CA ARG A 20 5.06 -24.81 -15.74
C ARG A 20 5.35 -26.11 -16.49
N ALA A 21 4.37 -26.65 -17.20
CA ALA A 21 4.57 -27.84 -18.05
C ALA A 21 5.55 -27.57 -19.20
N ALA A 22 5.64 -26.35 -19.69
CA ALA A 22 6.62 -25.89 -20.68
C ALA A 22 8.03 -25.61 -20.10
N GLY A 23 8.25 -25.84 -18.78
CA GLY A 23 9.56 -25.72 -18.15
C GLY A 23 9.82 -24.38 -17.44
N VAL A 24 8.84 -23.50 -17.30
CA VAL A 24 8.97 -22.29 -16.49
C VAL A 24 9.13 -22.69 -15.02
N GLN A 25 10.24 -22.28 -14.40
CA GLN A 25 10.57 -22.64 -13.03
C GLN A 25 10.24 -21.54 -12.02
N VAL A 26 10.28 -20.28 -12.46
CA VAL A 26 10.08 -19.09 -11.61
C VAL A 26 9.34 -18.03 -12.41
N VAL A 27 8.37 -17.39 -11.77
CA VAL A 27 7.66 -16.22 -12.30
C VAL A 27 8.24 -14.95 -11.67
N PHE A 28 8.49 -13.94 -12.48
CA PHE A 28 8.87 -12.60 -12.02
C PHE A 28 7.71 -11.65 -12.32
N PRO A 29 6.82 -11.38 -11.33
CA PRO A 29 5.68 -10.52 -11.54
C PRO A 29 6.15 -9.06 -11.72
N VAL A 30 5.91 -8.48 -12.89
CA VAL A 30 6.13 -7.05 -13.16
C VAL A 30 4.77 -6.39 -13.21
N LEU A 31 4.09 -6.37 -12.07
CA LEU A 31 2.75 -5.83 -11.90
C LEU A 31 2.80 -4.74 -10.81
N HIS A 32 2.00 -3.69 -11.00
CA HIS A 32 1.93 -2.56 -10.08
C HIS A 32 0.51 -2.35 -9.54
N GLY A 33 0.42 -1.86 -8.31
CA GLY A 33 -0.85 -1.53 -7.67
C GLY A 33 -1.71 -2.74 -7.28
N PRO A 34 -3.02 -2.56 -7.21
CA PRO A 34 -3.96 -3.61 -6.84
C PRO A 34 -3.84 -4.86 -7.72
N PHE A 35 -4.01 -6.04 -7.12
CA PHE A 35 -3.79 -7.38 -7.64
C PHE A 35 -2.32 -7.74 -7.88
N GLY A 36 -1.42 -6.79 -8.15
CA GLY A 36 0.00 -7.04 -8.37
C GLY A 36 0.84 -6.98 -7.09
N GLU A 37 0.53 -6.03 -6.21
CA GLU A 37 1.35 -5.73 -5.02
C GLU A 37 0.63 -5.97 -3.69
N ASP A 38 -0.64 -6.41 -3.71
CA ASP A 38 -1.50 -6.56 -2.54
C ASP A 38 -1.62 -7.99 -1.99
N GLY A 39 -0.82 -8.92 -2.50
CA GLY A 39 -0.87 -10.33 -2.11
C GLY A 39 -1.76 -11.19 -3.00
N THR A 40 -2.56 -10.61 -3.90
CA THR A 40 -3.53 -11.36 -4.72
C THR A 40 -2.84 -12.26 -5.72
N ILE A 41 -1.93 -11.73 -6.54
CA ILE A 41 -1.17 -12.56 -7.50
C ILE A 41 -0.24 -13.54 -6.77
N GLN A 42 0.33 -13.14 -5.64
CA GLN A 42 1.18 -14.00 -4.82
C GLN A 42 0.38 -15.21 -4.32
N GLY A 43 -0.83 -15.00 -3.81
CA GLY A 43 -1.72 -16.08 -3.38
C GLY A 43 -2.10 -17.03 -4.51
N LEU A 44 -2.34 -16.51 -5.71
CA LEU A 44 -2.61 -17.33 -6.88
C LEU A 44 -1.40 -18.20 -7.24
N LEU A 45 -0.20 -17.63 -7.25
CA LEU A 45 1.04 -18.33 -7.56
C LEU A 45 1.35 -19.42 -6.51
N GLU A 46 1.11 -19.14 -5.22
CA GLU A 46 1.25 -20.12 -4.15
C GLU A 46 0.27 -21.29 -4.32
N MET A 47 -1.01 -21.01 -4.57
CA MET A 47 -2.01 -22.06 -4.82
C MET A 47 -1.71 -22.88 -6.08
N ALA A 48 -1.11 -22.28 -7.10
CA ALA A 48 -0.66 -22.96 -8.31
C ALA A 48 0.66 -23.73 -8.11
N GLY A 49 1.30 -23.64 -6.96
CA GLY A 49 2.61 -24.24 -6.68
C GLY A 49 3.75 -23.70 -7.56
N VAL A 50 3.63 -22.43 -7.97
CA VAL A 50 4.61 -21.77 -8.83
C VAL A 50 5.51 -20.86 -7.98
N ARG A 51 6.82 -21.01 -8.10
CA ARG A 51 7.77 -20.10 -7.44
C ARG A 51 7.73 -18.74 -8.09
N TYR A 52 7.90 -17.70 -7.31
CA TYR A 52 7.93 -16.33 -7.82
C TYR A 52 8.97 -15.48 -7.07
N VAL A 53 9.35 -14.38 -7.70
CA VAL A 53 10.21 -13.36 -7.11
C VAL A 53 9.35 -12.26 -6.48
N GLY A 54 9.72 -11.84 -5.29
CA GLY A 54 9.05 -10.77 -4.56
C GLY A 54 8.57 -11.18 -3.17
N CYS A 55 7.85 -10.28 -2.52
CA CYS A 55 7.31 -10.50 -1.19
C CYS A 55 6.20 -11.56 -1.20
N GLY A 56 6.05 -12.32 -0.11
CA GLY A 56 4.95 -13.26 0.06
C GLY A 56 3.60 -12.56 0.29
N VAL A 57 2.52 -13.36 0.34
CA VAL A 57 1.13 -12.87 0.45
C VAL A 57 0.94 -11.90 1.62
N ALA A 58 1.36 -12.28 2.82
CA ALA A 58 1.14 -11.49 4.02
C ALA A 58 1.92 -10.16 3.98
N ALA A 59 3.18 -10.20 3.55
CA ALA A 59 4.01 -9.00 3.43
C ALA A 59 3.43 -8.02 2.39
N SER A 60 3.05 -8.53 1.21
CA SER A 60 2.44 -7.72 0.16
C SER A 60 1.14 -7.07 0.63
N ALA A 61 0.23 -7.83 1.25
CA ALA A 61 -1.04 -7.31 1.74
C ALA A 61 -0.86 -6.24 2.84
N ASN A 62 0.05 -6.49 3.79
CA ASN A 62 0.32 -5.55 4.87
C ASN A 62 1.00 -4.26 4.37
N CYS A 63 1.95 -4.37 3.44
CA CYS A 63 2.65 -3.21 2.89
C CYS A 63 1.78 -2.38 1.94
N MET A 64 0.81 -3.01 1.26
CA MET A 64 -0.15 -2.28 0.44
C MET A 64 -1.06 -1.38 1.29
N ASP A 65 -1.41 -1.79 2.50
CA ASP A 65 -2.26 -1.04 3.41
C ASP A 65 -1.42 -0.14 4.33
N LYS A 66 -1.39 1.16 4.04
CA LYS A 66 -0.60 2.16 4.76
C LYS A 66 -0.87 2.20 6.27
N HIS A 67 -2.12 1.92 6.68
CA HIS A 67 -2.47 1.86 8.09
C HIS A 67 -1.83 0.62 8.76
N LEU A 68 -1.96 -0.56 8.15
CA LEU A 68 -1.36 -1.78 8.68
C LEU A 68 0.17 -1.68 8.71
N THR A 69 0.78 -1.15 7.65
CA THR A 69 2.22 -0.86 7.61
C THR A 69 2.66 -0.01 8.80
N LYS A 70 1.96 1.11 9.06
CA LYS A 70 2.28 2.00 10.17
C LYS A 70 2.11 1.31 11.54
N MET A 71 1.08 0.50 11.72
CA MET A 71 0.87 -0.25 12.94
C MET A 71 2.01 -1.24 13.20
N ILE A 72 2.39 -2.01 12.17
CA ILE A 72 3.48 -3.00 12.27
C ILE A 72 4.82 -2.31 12.55
N LEU A 73 5.13 -1.23 11.86
CA LEU A 73 6.35 -0.46 12.07
C LEU A 73 6.42 0.16 13.47
N ALA A 74 5.31 0.73 13.95
CA ALA A 74 5.25 1.32 15.28
C ALA A 74 5.45 0.26 16.37
N GLU A 75 4.83 -0.92 16.23
CA GLU A 75 5.03 -2.05 17.15
C GLU A 75 6.48 -2.56 17.15
N ALA A 76 7.13 -2.50 15.99
CA ALA A 76 8.56 -2.84 15.85
C ALA A 76 9.50 -1.71 16.37
N GLY A 77 8.98 -0.63 16.95
CA GLY A 77 9.75 0.49 17.47
C GLY A 77 10.26 1.47 16.41
N VAL A 78 9.80 1.37 15.17
CA VAL A 78 10.12 2.32 14.11
C VAL A 78 9.21 3.53 14.21
N LEU A 79 9.79 4.73 14.19
CA LEU A 79 9.02 5.98 14.24
C LEU A 79 8.17 6.13 12.97
N VAL A 80 6.89 6.40 13.16
CA VAL A 80 5.95 6.72 12.09
C VAL A 80 5.37 8.11 12.30
N GLY A 81 5.14 8.84 11.20
CA GLY A 81 4.51 10.16 11.28
C GLY A 81 3.09 10.09 11.86
N PRO A 82 2.63 11.15 12.57
CA PRO A 82 1.28 11.22 13.12
C PRO A 82 0.21 11.08 12.05
N TYR A 83 -0.85 10.35 12.36
CA TYR A 83 -1.94 10.11 11.41
C TYR A 83 -3.27 9.85 12.12
N VAL A 84 -4.34 10.00 11.35
CA VAL A 84 -5.71 9.61 11.72
C VAL A 84 -6.23 8.68 10.63
N VAL A 85 -6.89 7.61 11.05
CA VAL A 85 -7.59 6.69 10.14
C VAL A 85 -9.05 7.07 10.10
N VAL A 86 -9.61 7.10 8.91
CA VAL A 86 -11.03 7.37 8.65
C VAL A 86 -11.60 6.17 7.92
N ARG A 87 -12.58 5.51 8.51
CA ARG A 87 -13.36 4.48 7.84
C ARG A 87 -14.64 5.07 7.26
N ASP A 88 -15.11 4.51 6.18
CA ASP A 88 -16.28 5.03 5.45
C ASP A 88 -17.53 5.15 6.34
N HIS A 89 -17.77 4.17 7.22
CA HIS A 89 -18.89 4.22 8.15
C HIS A 89 -18.73 5.33 9.22
N GLU A 90 -17.54 5.50 9.80
CA GLU A 90 -17.25 6.55 10.79
C GLU A 90 -17.48 7.95 10.20
N TRP A 91 -17.03 8.14 8.95
CA TRP A 91 -17.25 9.38 8.23
C TRP A 91 -18.72 9.67 7.94
N ARG A 92 -19.51 8.64 7.64
CA ARG A 92 -20.96 8.79 7.40
C ARG A 92 -21.75 9.02 8.67
N GLU A 93 -21.34 8.43 9.79
CA GLU A 93 -22.01 8.56 11.08
C GLU A 93 -21.72 9.90 11.75
N ASP A 94 -20.45 10.30 11.83
CA ASP A 94 -20.05 11.54 12.52
C ASP A 94 -18.80 12.18 11.91
N ARG A 95 -19.00 13.02 10.88
CA ARG A 95 -17.94 13.81 10.26
C ARG A 95 -17.22 14.72 11.25
N ASN A 96 -17.96 15.30 12.20
CA ASN A 96 -17.39 16.24 13.17
C ASN A 96 -16.40 15.54 14.11
N ALA A 97 -16.68 14.31 14.53
CA ALA A 97 -15.75 13.51 15.31
C ALA A 97 -14.44 13.24 14.54
N VAL A 98 -14.55 12.91 13.25
CA VAL A 98 -13.38 12.70 12.39
C VAL A 98 -12.56 13.98 12.24
N LEU A 99 -13.20 15.11 11.93
CA LEU A 99 -12.52 16.40 11.78
C LEU A 99 -11.87 16.85 13.10
N LYS A 100 -12.53 16.62 14.24
CA LYS A 100 -11.96 16.84 15.57
C LYS A 100 -10.75 15.94 15.85
N ALA A 101 -10.78 14.69 15.42
CA ALA A 101 -9.61 13.82 15.55
C ALA A 101 -8.44 14.32 14.69
N ALA A 102 -8.73 14.77 13.46
CA ALA A 102 -7.72 15.30 12.53
C ALA A 102 -7.15 16.66 12.98
N SER A 103 -7.87 17.45 13.78
CA SER A 103 -7.39 18.75 14.29
C SER A 103 -6.19 18.66 15.23
N ARG A 104 -5.79 17.44 15.63
CA ARG A 104 -4.56 17.21 16.40
C ARG A 104 -3.29 17.18 15.54
N LEU A 105 -3.48 17.12 14.22
CA LEU A 105 -2.38 17.06 13.25
C LEU A 105 -2.05 18.47 12.77
N GLU A 106 -0.77 18.70 12.49
CA GLU A 106 -0.26 19.98 11.98
C GLU A 106 -0.25 19.99 10.45
N TYR A 107 -0.67 21.11 9.86
CA TYR A 107 -0.63 21.30 8.41
C TYR A 107 0.80 21.51 7.88
N PRO A 108 1.09 21.10 6.64
CA PRO A 108 0.18 20.50 5.68
C PRO A 108 -0.19 19.06 6.04
N LEU A 109 -1.43 18.67 5.71
CA LEU A 109 -1.88 17.29 5.81
C LEU A 109 -1.87 16.61 4.44
N PHE A 110 -1.65 15.29 4.44
CA PHE A 110 -1.83 14.46 3.26
C PHE A 110 -2.97 13.48 3.51
N VAL A 111 -4.01 13.62 2.72
CA VAL A 111 -5.18 12.73 2.75
C VAL A 111 -5.04 11.73 1.61
N LYS A 112 -5.08 10.45 1.94
CA LYS A 112 -4.79 9.39 0.97
C LYS A 112 -5.60 8.12 1.21
N PRO A 113 -5.95 7.36 0.16
CA PRO A 113 -6.49 6.02 0.31
C PRO A 113 -5.50 5.13 1.07
N ALA A 114 -6.00 4.26 1.96
CA ALA A 114 -5.13 3.35 2.71
C ALA A 114 -4.44 2.35 1.79
N ARG A 115 -5.17 1.85 0.78
CA ARG A 115 -4.70 0.86 -0.19
C ARG A 115 -4.68 1.49 -1.57
N GLY A 116 -3.55 1.47 -2.22
CA GLY A 116 -3.34 2.04 -3.53
C GLY A 116 -1.91 2.57 -3.70
N GLY A 117 -1.48 2.68 -4.94
CA GLY A 117 -0.17 3.18 -5.34
C GLY A 117 -0.26 4.43 -6.22
N SER A 118 0.87 4.82 -6.79
CA SER A 118 1.00 5.87 -7.82
C SER A 118 0.32 7.20 -7.47
N SER A 119 0.21 7.53 -6.19
CA SER A 119 -0.40 8.77 -5.68
C SER A 119 -1.87 9.00 -6.10
N ILE A 120 -2.59 7.97 -6.55
CA ILE A 120 -4.00 8.09 -6.94
C ILE A 120 -4.85 8.39 -5.70
N GLY A 121 -5.71 9.42 -5.80
CA GLY A 121 -6.60 9.84 -4.70
C GLY A 121 -5.90 10.54 -3.54
N ILE A 122 -4.62 10.94 -3.71
CA ILE A 122 -3.88 11.69 -2.68
C ILE A 122 -4.10 13.18 -2.85
N SER A 123 -4.42 13.86 -1.75
CA SER A 123 -4.55 15.31 -1.68
C SER A 123 -3.64 15.90 -0.61
N LYS A 124 -2.89 16.96 -0.96
CA LYS A 124 -2.18 17.81 0.00
C LYS A 124 -3.12 18.92 0.46
N VAL A 125 -3.34 19.01 1.74
CA VAL A 125 -4.26 19.97 2.37
C VAL A 125 -3.46 20.95 3.19
N MET A 126 -3.66 22.26 2.91
CA MET A 126 -2.93 23.35 3.56
C MET A 126 -3.70 24.00 4.69
N SER A 127 -5.03 23.80 4.75
CA SER A 127 -5.92 24.45 5.71
C SER A 127 -7.18 23.64 5.97
N PRO A 128 -7.85 23.83 7.11
CA PRO A 128 -9.01 23.01 7.53
C PRO A 128 -10.19 23.02 6.56
N ASP A 129 -10.44 24.12 5.87
CA ASP A 129 -11.54 24.30 4.91
C ASP A 129 -11.49 23.35 3.72
N ARG A 130 -10.33 22.77 3.43
CA ARG A 130 -10.12 21.83 2.33
C ARG A 130 -10.13 20.36 2.74
N LEU A 131 -10.18 20.08 4.06
CA LEU A 131 -10.00 18.73 4.57
C LEU A 131 -11.14 17.79 4.18
N GLU A 132 -12.41 18.26 4.30
CA GLU A 132 -13.57 17.43 3.94
C GLU A 132 -13.56 17.03 2.47
N ALA A 133 -13.29 17.97 1.57
CA ALA A 133 -13.21 17.68 0.14
C ALA A 133 -12.09 16.67 -0.17
N ALA A 134 -10.94 16.77 0.49
CA ALA A 134 -9.85 15.83 0.32
C ALA A 134 -10.21 14.41 0.82
N ILE A 135 -10.96 14.30 1.92
CA ILE A 135 -11.46 13.02 2.43
C ILE A 135 -12.42 12.38 1.42
N GLU A 136 -13.35 13.17 0.84
CA GLU A 136 -14.28 12.65 -0.16
C GLU A 136 -13.54 12.12 -1.40
N VAL A 137 -12.55 12.84 -1.91
CA VAL A 137 -11.71 12.37 -3.03
C VAL A 137 -11.03 11.05 -2.71
N ALA A 138 -10.42 10.91 -1.54
CA ALA A 138 -9.74 9.67 -1.16
C ALA A 138 -10.73 8.50 -0.99
N ARG A 139 -11.96 8.77 -0.49
CA ARG A 139 -13.04 7.77 -0.32
C ARG A 139 -13.58 7.22 -1.64
N GLU A 140 -13.44 7.93 -2.75
CA GLU A 140 -13.78 7.40 -4.08
C GLU A 140 -12.91 6.19 -4.46
N HIS A 141 -11.70 6.10 -3.88
CA HIS A 141 -10.71 5.07 -4.18
C HIS A 141 -10.64 3.95 -3.13
N ASP A 142 -10.88 4.27 -1.84
CA ASP A 142 -10.84 3.28 -0.76
C ASP A 142 -11.83 3.65 0.36
N ASN A 143 -12.48 2.65 0.94
CA ASN A 143 -13.35 2.82 2.09
C ASN A 143 -12.59 3.06 3.41
N LYS A 144 -11.26 3.06 3.37
CA LYS A 144 -10.36 3.43 4.46
C LYS A 144 -9.38 4.49 3.96
N VAL A 145 -9.37 5.62 4.64
CA VAL A 145 -8.55 6.80 4.31
C VAL A 145 -7.60 7.09 5.46
N LEU A 146 -6.39 7.53 5.15
CA LEU A 146 -5.45 8.09 6.10
C LEU A 146 -5.35 9.60 5.91
N ILE A 147 -5.36 10.32 7.04
CA ILE A 147 -4.99 11.72 7.13
C ILE A 147 -3.65 11.75 7.85
N GLU A 148 -2.59 12.14 7.18
CA GLU A 148 -1.23 12.15 7.73
C GLU A 148 -0.70 13.57 7.83
N GLN A 149 -0.01 13.86 8.91
CA GLN A 149 0.77 15.09 9.04
C GLN A 149 1.95 15.06 8.07
N GLY A 150 2.15 16.15 7.34
CA GLY A 150 3.29 16.29 6.45
C GLY A 150 4.60 16.35 7.22
N ILE A 151 5.57 15.58 6.76
CA ILE A 151 6.91 15.55 7.32
C ILE A 151 7.85 16.27 6.35
N ARG A 152 8.67 17.18 6.86
CA ARG A 152 9.77 17.76 6.12
C ARG A 152 11.02 16.92 6.36
N GLY A 153 11.59 16.37 5.31
CA GLY A 153 12.74 15.49 5.42
C GLY A 153 13.29 15.11 4.05
N ARG A 154 14.39 14.40 4.06
CA ARG A 154 14.95 13.76 2.86
C ARG A 154 14.14 12.49 2.55
N GLU A 155 13.89 12.25 1.28
CA GLU A 155 13.26 11.01 0.82
C GLU A 155 14.35 9.97 0.56
N ILE A 156 14.40 8.97 1.42
CA ILE A 156 15.43 7.93 1.37
C ILE A 156 14.77 6.60 1.08
N GLU A 157 15.29 5.89 0.10
CA GLU A 157 14.90 4.53 -0.25
C GLU A 157 16.00 3.53 0.06
N CYS A 158 15.61 2.33 0.44
CA CYS A 158 16.52 1.21 0.66
C CYS A 158 15.83 -0.07 0.19
N SER A 159 16.48 -0.80 -0.70
CA SER A 159 16.03 -2.12 -1.13
C SER A 159 16.51 -3.18 -0.16
N VAL A 160 15.70 -4.20 0.07
CA VAL A 160 16.07 -5.34 0.92
C VAL A 160 15.89 -6.63 0.12
N LEU A 161 16.93 -7.44 0.07
CA LEU A 161 16.90 -8.78 -0.50
C LEU A 161 16.89 -9.79 0.65
N ASP A 162 15.92 -10.68 0.65
CA ASP A 162 15.80 -11.72 1.66
C ASP A 162 17.02 -12.68 1.65
N GLY A 163 17.31 -13.24 2.81
CA GLY A 163 18.41 -14.17 2.99
C GLY A 163 18.09 -15.55 2.42
N HIS A 164 19.10 -16.22 1.85
CA HIS A 164 18.95 -17.57 1.35
C HIS A 164 19.19 -18.59 2.50
N HIS A 165 18.35 -19.62 2.58
CA HIS A 165 18.45 -20.68 3.60
C HIS A 165 18.52 -20.19 5.06
N GLY A 166 17.74 -19.15 5.41
CA GLY A 166 17.72 -18.60 6.76
C GLY A 166 18.84 -17.63 7.11
N ALA A 167 19.64 -17.23 6.12
CA ALA A 167 20.58 -16.13 6.28
C ALA A 167 19.83 -14.80 6.53
N ALA A 168 20.50 -13.85 7.17
CA ALA A 168 19.92 -12.52 7.39
C ALA A 168 19.65 -11.78 6.07
N PRO A 169 18.58 -10.98 5.97
CA PRO A 169 18.33 -10.12 4.84
C PRO A 169 19.47 -9.14 4.60
N ARG A 170 19.68 -8.76 3.34
CA ARG A 170 20.69 -7.78 2.92
C ARG A 170 20.03 -6.50 2.45
N ALA A 171 20.39 -5.39 3.06
CA ALA A 171 19.96 -4.07 2.63
C ALA A 171 20.93 -3.51 1.58
N SER A 172 20.41 -2.75 0.63
CA SER A 172 21.22 -1.96 -0.30
C SER A 172 21.83 -0.73 0.38
N VAL A 173 22.75 -0.08 -0.31
CA VAL A 173 23.10 1.32 0.02
C VAL A 173 21.83 2.16 -0.14
N PRO A 174 21.53 3.08 0.81
CA PRO A 174 20.39 3.98 0.67
C PRO A 174 20.52 4.91 -0.54
N GLY A 175 19.44 5.07 -1.27
CA GLY A 175 19.30 6.08 -2.32
C GLY A 175 18.48 7.27 -1.84
N GLU A 176 18.75 8.46 -2.33
CA GLU A 176 17.97 9.67 -2.06
C GLU A 176 17.21 10.11 -3.31
N ILE A 177 15.90 10.35 -3.16
CA ILE A 177 15.07 10.96 -4.21
C ILE A 177 15.14 12.47 -4.03
N VAL A 178 15.70 13.15 -5.01
CA VAL A 178 15.74 14.61 -5.04
C VAL A 178 14.67 15.11 -6.00
N VAL A 179 13.66 15.81 -5.46
CA VAL A 179 12.62 16.45 -6.26
C VAL A 179 13.09 17.88 -6.60
N HIS A 180 13.18 18.18 -7.89
CA HIS A 180 13.59 19.49 -8.42
C HIS A 180 12.40 20.40 -8.68
#